data_dcfbabd1c1a75e31dea77039b6edfa5e
#
_entry.id   dcfbabd1c1a75e31dea77039b6edfa5e
#
_cell.length_a   1.000
_cell.length_b   1.000
_cell.length_c   1.000
_cell.angle_alpha   90.00
_cell.angle_beta   90.00
_cell.angle_gamma   90.00
#
_symmetry.space_group_name_H-M   'P 1'
#
loop_
_entity.id
_entity.type
_entity.pdbx_description
1 polymer ?
#
loop_
_entity_poly.entity_id
_entity_poly.type
_entity_poly.pdbx_seq_one_letter_code
_entity_poly.pdbx_strand_id
1 'polypeptide(L)'
;MPLFPFRRSAIAALIAVCLGCASAGQPSAPATGVAVAAAQPAPASAATELPNRADSLKFIVFGDFGTGNRPQYELGVQMASLHSRFPFEMAATVGDNLYGSQRPQDFRTKFEVPYKPLLDAGVKFYASLGNHDGREQRYYKLFNMDGQLYYSYKAPKQDVRFIALETTYLTPVQVKWLEEELKSSREDWKIVYFHHPLYSSGGTHGSDLKLRETLEPLFVKYGVSVVFSGHDHIYERTLPQKGIQYFVTGSGGQLRPGDYRRDQPFSALIVDNAQVFLAAEIFKDEMVFNAISRTGRVVDSGVILRRQGS
;
A
#
# COMPACT_ATOMS: atom_id res chain seq x y z
N MET A 1 -42.22 42.63 10.16
CA MET A 1 -42.39 43.74 9.19
C MET A 1 -41.22 44.71 9.35
N PRO A 2 -40.55 45.19 8.27
CA PRO A 2 -41.04 45.36 6.90
C PRO A 2 -40.18 44.61 5.84
N LEU A 3 -40.88 44.40 4.71
CA LEU A 3 -40.40 43.94 3.41
C LEU A 3 -39.60 45.03 2.68
N PHE A 4 -38.56 44.64 1.90
CA PHE A 4 -37.95 45.47 0.86
C PHE A 4 -37.90 44.72 -0.48
N PRO A 5 -38.09 45.40 -1.62
CA PRO A 5 -38.52 44.78 -2.86
C PRO A 5 -37.38 44.49 -3.86
N PHE A 6 -37.68 43.57 -4.76
CA PHE A 6 -36.96 43.25 -5.97
C PHE A 6 -36.71 44.45 -6.90
N ARG A 7 -35.49 44.63 -7.42
CA ARG A 7 -35.22 45.38 -8.64
C ARG A 7 -34.65 44.46 -9.72
N ARG A 8 -35.41 44.31 -10.79
CA ARG A 8 -34.97 43.79 -12.09
C ARG A 8 -34.27 44.92 -12.85
N SER A 9 -33.10 44.68 -13.42
CA SER A 9 -32.51 45.55 -14.44
C SER A 9 -32.23 44.70 -15.69
N ALA A 10 -32.91 45.06 -16.75
CA ALA A 10 -32.69 44.61 -18.12
C ALA A 10 -31.51 45.40 -18.71
N ILE A 11 -30.60 44.74 -19.39
CA ILE A 11 -29.58 45.38 -20.23
C ILE A 11 -29.75 44.86 -21.65
N ALA A 12 -29.95 45.83 -22.55
CA ALA A 12 -30.19 45.64 -23.95
C ALA A 12 -28.97 45.23 -24.75
N ALA A 13 -29.20 44.43 -25.79
CA ALA A 13 -28.24 44.05 -26.79
C ALA A 13 -27.94 45.23 -27.74
N LEU A 14 -26.68 45.49 -28.00
CA LEU A 14 -26.23 46.31 -29.13
C LEU A 14 -25.56 45.41 -30.17
N ILE A 15 -26.19 45.33 -31.33
CA ILE A 15 -25.65 44.71 -32.53
C ILE A 15 -24.81 45.79 -33.28
N ALA A 16 -23.53 45.57 -33.49
CA ALA A 16 -22.71 46.35 -34.38
C ALA A 16 -22.33 45.50 -35.60
N VAL A 17 -22.85 45.89 -36.76
CA VAL A 17 -22.48 45.38 -38.08
C VAL A 17 -21.31 46.18 -38.56
N CYS A 18 -20.17 45.54 -38.88
CA CYS A 18 -19.09 46.14 -39.69
C CYS A 18 -18.93 45.32 -40.94
N LEU A 19 -19.21 45.97 -42.08
CA LEU A 19 -18.86 45.49 -43.43
C LEU A 19 -17.36 45.67 -43.73
N GLY A 20 -16.80 44.62 -44.28
CA GLY A 20 -15.94 44.58 -45.45
C GLY A 20 -14.53 45.13 -45.39
N CYS A 21 -13.58 44.19 -45.66
CA CYS A 21 -12.56 44.41 -46.73
C CYS A 21 -11.92 43.05 -46.99
N ALA A 22 -12.04 42.57 -48.21
CA ALA A 22 -11.33 41.42 -48.74
C ALA A 22 -9.88 41.82 -49.10
N SER A 23 -8.92 41.07 -48.54
CA SER A 23 -7.55 41.07 -49.04
C SER A 23 -7.14 39.61 -49.31
N ALA A 24 -6.76 39.35 -50.56
CA ALA A 24 -6.26 38.07 -51.04
C ALA A 24 -4.95 37.76 -50.39
N GLY A 25 -4.89 36.65 -49.61
CA GLY A 25 -3.68 36.11 -49.04
C GLY A 25 -3.32 34.79 -49.73
N GLN A 26 -2.05 34.61 -50.04
CA GLN A 26 -1.44 33.47 -50.73
C GLN A 26 -1.65 32.14 -50.01
N PRO A 27 -1.60 31.00 -50.73
CA PRO A 27 -1.77 29.68 -50.12
C PRO A 27 -0.51 29.31 -49.31
N SER A 28 -0.70 29.10 -48.02
CA SER A 28 0.27 28.52 -47.13
C SER A 28 0.39 27.00 -47.39
N ALA A 29 1.60 26.48 -47.47
CA ALA A 29 1.93 25.07 -47.60
C ALA A 29 1.38 24.22 -46.44
N PRO A 30 1.04 22.93 -46.67
CA PRO A 30 0.53 22.07 -45.60
C PRO A 30 1.63 21.78 -44.58
N ALA A 31 1.38 22.08 -43.32
CA ALA A 31 2.21 21.66 -42.22
C ALA A 31 2.14 20.12 -42.11
N THR A 32 3.26 19.46 -42.33
CA THR A 32 3.44 18.04 -42.08
C THR A 32 3.29 17.81 -40.58
N GLY A 33 2.09 17.43 -40.14
CA GLY A 33 1.84 16.96 -38.79
C GLY A 33 2.61 15.66 -38.56
N VAL A 34 3.64 15.72 -37.72
CA VAL A 34 4.28 14.51 -37.19
C VAL A 34 3.27 13.88 -36.24
N ALA A 35 2.65 12.80 -36.72
CA ALA A 35 1.81 11.96 -35.86
C ALA A 35 2.71 11.38 -34.76
N VAL A 36 2.56 11.87 -33.54
CA VAL A 36 3.12 11.22 -32.35
C VAL A 36 2.39 9.89 -32.22
N ALA A 37 3.04 8.80 -32.64
CA ALA A 37 2.54 7.46 -32.42
C ALA A 37 2.35 7.28 -30.91
N ALA A 38 1.11 7.02 -30.48
CA ALA A 38 0.83 6.63 -29.12
C ALA A 38 1.65 5.37 -28.83
N ALA A 39 2.54 5.45 -27.86
CA ALA A 39 3.33 4.31 -27.42
C ALA A 39 2.35 3.21 -26.99
N GLN A 40 2.38 2.08 -27.69
CA GLN A 40 1.65 0.90 -27.25
C GLN A 40 2.18 0.50 -25.87
N PRO A 41 1.30 0.16 -24.90
CA PRO A 41 1.75 -0.36 -23.62
C PRO A 41 2.60 -1.60 -23.90
N ALA A 42 3.79 -1.64 -23.31
CA ALA A 42 4.67 -2.80 -23.38
C ALA A 42 3.88 -4.06 -22.99
N PRO A 43 4.10 -5.22 -23.65
CA PRO A 43 3.43 -6.46 -23.28
C PRO A 43 3.69 -6.72 -21.80
N ALA A 44 2.64 -7.00 -21.04
CA ALA A 44 2.75 -7.36 -19.64
C ALA A 44 3.76 -8.51 -19.51
N SER A 45 4.88 -8.27 -18.84
CA SER A 45 5.85 -9.31 -18.51
C SER A 45 5.09 -10.45 -17.86
N ALA A 46 5.37 -11.71 -18.25
CA ALA A 46 4.76 -12.86 -17.58
C ALA A 46 5.01 -12.73 -16.07
N ALA A 47 3.93 -12.87 -15.28
CA ALA A 47 4.04 -12.73 -13.83
C ALA A 47 5.07 -13.74 -13.30
N THR A 48 5.97 -13.28 -12.42
CA THR A 48 6.92 -14.16 -11.75
C THR A 48 6.13 -15.18 -10.92
N GLU A 49 6.32 -16.46 -11.16
CA GLU A 49 5.64 -17.51 -10.40
C GLU A 49 6.22 -17.59 -8.97
N LEU A 50 5.35 -17.75 -7.97
CA LEU A 50 5.78 -18.04 -6.60
C LEU A 50 6.34 -19.47 -6.57
N PRO A 51 7.61 -19.68 -6.20
CA PRO A 51 8.27 -20.99 -6.33
C PRO A 51 7.68 -22.08 -5.44
N ASN A 52 7.03 -21.70 -4.33
CA ASN A 52 6.37 -22.60 -3.37
C ASN A 52 7.29 -23.69 -2.79
N ARG A 53 8.53 -23.32 -2.45
CA ARG A 53 9.53 -24.23 -1.88
C ARG A 53 9.09 -24.73 -0.50
N ALA A 54 9.43 -25.95 -0.13
CA ALA A 54 9.01 -26.59 1.12
C ALA A 54 9.54 -25.85 2.37
N ASP A 55 10.80 -25.43 2.35
CA ASP A 55 11.47 -24.81 3.49
C ASP A 55 11.49 -23.27 3.44
N SER A 56 10.77 -22.67 2.48
CA SER A 56 10.66 -21.22 2.38
C SER A 56 9.72 -20.64 3.42
N LEU A 57 9.95 -19.39 3.78
CA LEU A 57 8.98 -18.59 4.51
C LEU A 57 7.95 -18.02 3.54
N LYS A 58 6.67 -18.30 3.77
CA LYS A 58 5.54 -17.80 2.97
C LYS A 58 4.66 -16.92 3.82
N PHE A 59 4.33 -15.74 3.33
CA PHE A 59 3.48 -14.79 4.05
C PHE A 59 2.71 -13.88 3.07
N ILE A 60 1.70 -13.22 3.60
CA ILE A 60 0.97 -12.16 2.88
C ILE A 60 1.06 -10.83 3.64
N VAL A 61 0.91 -9.72 2.90
CA VAL A 61 0.87 -8.37 3.46
C VAL A 61 -0.29 -7.59 2.83
N PHE A 62 -1.06 -6.87 3.65
CA PHE A 62 -2.11 -5.96 3.22
C PHE A 62 -2.51 -5.03 4.37
N GLY A 63 -3.20 -3.94 4.06
CA GLY A 63 -3.71 -2.99 5.05
C GLY A 63 -4.96 -2.28 4.58
N ASP A 64 -5.47 -1.37 5.40
CA ASP A 64 -6.61 -0.50 5.06
C ASP A 64 -7.85 -1.32 4.65
N PHE A 65 -8.12 -2.42 5.38
CA PHE A 65 -9.02 -3.46 4.90
C PHE A 65 -10.36 -3.52 5.65
N GLY A 66 -10.43 -3.17 6.92
CA GLY A 66 -11.56 -3.42 7.83
C GLY A 66 -12.83 -2.63 7.54
N THR A 67 -13.34 -2.70 6.31
CA THR A 67 -14.55 -1.98 5.87
C THR A 67 -15.85 -2.75 6.13
N GLY A 68 -15.79 -4.09 6.12
CA GLY A 68 -16.95 -4.97 6.12
C GLY A 68 -17.72 -4.99 4.79
N ASN A 69 -17.15 -4.41 3.73
CA ASN A 69 -17.77 -4.29 2.42
C ASN A 69 -17.43 -5.51 1.52
N ARG A 70 -18.25 -5.71 0.48
CA ARG A 70 -18.09 -6.82 -0.48
C ARG A 70 -16.67 -6.94 -1.05
N PRO A 71 -15.96 -5.86 -1.46
CA PRO A 71 -14.60 -5.97 -1.98
C PRO A 71 -13.60 -6.60 -1.01
N GLN A 72 -13.70 -6.31 0.30
CA GLN A 72 -12.88 -6.95 1.33
C GLN A 72 -13.15 -8.46 1.40
N TYR A 73 -14.42 -8.87 1.37
CA TYR A 73 -14.80 -10.28 1.39
C TYR A 73 -14.29 -11.03 0.15
N GLU A 74 -14.39 -10.42 -1.03
CA GLU A 74 -13.85 -10.97 -2.27
C GLU A 74 -12.33 -11.14 -2.20
N LEU A 75 -11.62 -10.17 -1.59
CA LEU A 75 -10.18 -10.28 -1.37
C LEU A 75 -9.84 -11.43 -0.41
N GLY A 76 -10.60 -11.61 0.67
CA GLY A 76 -10.46 -12.73 1.60
C GLY A 76 -10.65 -14.09 0.91
N VAL A 77 -11.60 -14.20 -0.02
CA VAL A 77 -11.80 -15.40 -0.85
C VAL A 77 -10.56 -15.67 -1.71
N GLN A 78 -9.95 -14.65 -2.31
CA GLN A 78 -8.73 -14.82 -3.12
C GLN A 78 -7.53 -15.23 -2.25
N MET A 79 -7.39 -14.66 -1.05
CA MET A 79 -6.36 -15.09 -0.08
C MET A 79 -6.53 -16.57 0.29
N ALA A 80 -7.75 -17.02 0.57
CA ALA A 80 -8.05 -18.41 0.89
C ALA A 80 -7.78 -19.34 -0.33
N SER A 81 -8.15 -18.92 -1.53
CA SER A 81 -7.84 -19.63 -2.77
C SER A 81 -6.34 -19.76 -3.02
N LEU A 82 -5.57 -18.70 -2.73
CA LEU A 82 -4.12 -18.77 -2.80
C LEU A 82 -3.58 -19.74 -1.76
N HIS A 83 -4.04 -19.66 -0.52
CA HIS A 83 -3.56 -20.48 0.58
C HIS A 83 -3.66 -21.98 0.28
N SER A 84 -4.70 -22.42 -0.43
CA SER A 84 -4.88 -23.84 -0.78
C SER A 84 -3.75 -24.43 -1.67
N ARG A 85 -3.06 -23.58 -2.43
CA ARG A 85 -1.95 -23.98 -3.33
C ARG A 85 -0.59 -23.39 -2.94
N PHE A 86 -0.59 -22.36 -2.10
CA PHE A 86 0.59 -21.67 -1.58
C PHE A 86 0.38 -21.46 -0.08
N PRO A 87 0.64 -22.47 0.76
CA PRO A 87 0.27 -22.48 2.17
C PRO A 87 1.16 -21.55 2.98
N PHE A 88 0.80 -20.26 3.02
CA PHE A 88 1.45 -19.27 3.87
C PHE A 88 1.01 -19.42 5.33
N GLU A 89 1.94 -19.18 6.25
CA GLU A 89 1.72 -19.40 7.70
C GLU A 89 1.31 -18.12 8.43
N MET A 90 1.52 -16.96 7.81
CA MET A 90 1.31 -15.68 8.46
C MET A 90 0.88 -14.57 7.50
N ALA A 91 0.22 -13.58 8.07
CA ALA A 91 -0.16 -12.32 7.45
C ALA A 91 0.37 -11.16 8.29
N ALA A 92 1.04 -10.18 7.69
CA ALA A 92 1.34 -8.90 8.30
C ALA A 92 0.31 -7.87 7.83
N THR A 93 -0.35 -7.17 8.77
CA THR A 93 -1.27 -6.10 8.41
C THR A 93 -0.69 -4.73 8.76
N VAL A 94 -0.77 -3.81 7.80
CA VAL A 94 -0.11 -2.51 7.89
C VAL A 94 -1.02 -1.39 8.40
N GLY A 95 -1.96 -1.73 9.28
CA GLY A 95 -2.86 -0.77 9.93
C GLY A 95 -4.16 -0.53 9.19
N ASP A 96 -5.00 0.31 9.81
CA ASP A 96 -6.39 0.51 9.44
C ASP A 96 -7.13 -0.82 9.33
N ASN A 97 -6.98 -1.61 10.42
CA ASN A 97 -7.55 -2.94 10.53
C ASN A 97 -9.08 -2.90 10.63
N LEU A 98 -9.64 -1.83 11.23
CA LEU A 98 -11.08 -1.59 11.32
C LEU A 98 -11.43 -0.12 11.10
N TYR A 99 -12.30 0.16 10.13
CA TYR A 99 -12.88 1.50 9.95
C TYR A 99 -14.17 1.69 10.75
N GLY A 100 -14.37 2.88 11.29
CA GLY A 100 -15.55 3.23 12.06
C GLY A 100 -15.60 2.59 13.45
N SER A 101 -16.73 2.00 13.86
CA SER A 101 -16.84 1.43 15.19
C SER A 101 -16.04 0.13 15.34
N GLN A 102 -15.57 -0.11 16.57
CA GLN A 102 -14.69 -1.24 16.94
C GLN A 102 -15.27 -2.05 18.09
N ARG A 103 -16.58 -2.31 18.03
CA ARG A 103 -17.30 -3.20 18.97
C ARG A 103 -16.98 -4.66 18.65
N PRO A 104 -17.20 -5.60 19.53
CA PRO A 104 -16.92 -7.04 19.27
C PRO A 104 -17.52 -7.56 17.96
N GLN A 105 -18.74 -7.12 17.61
CA GLN A 105 -19.38 -7.51 16.35
C GLN A 105 -18.69 -6.93 15.11
N ASP A 106 -17.99 -5.78 15.23
CA ASP A 106 -17.27 -5.17 14.13
C ASP A 106 -16.00 -5.97 13.80
N PHE A 107 -15.29 -6.48 14.83
CA PHE A 107 -14.19 -7.43 14.63
C PHE A 107 -14.68 -8.69 13.91
N ARG A 108 -15.83 -9.20 14.31
CA ARG A 108 -16.41 -10.37 13.65
C ARG A 108 -16.70 -10.11 12.18
N THR A 109 -17.42 -9.04 11.84
CA THR A 109 -17.88 -8.78 10.47
C THR A 109 -16.79 -8.21 9.57
N LYS A 110 -15.82 -7.47 10.12
CA LYS A 110 -14.77 -6.80 9.36
C LYS A 110 -13.44 -7.53 9.37
N PHE A 111 -13.29 -8.58 10.21
CA PHE A 111 -12.06 -9.36 10.28
C PHE A 111 -12.33 -10.87 10.32
N GLU A 112 -13.01 -11.39 11.34
CA GLU A 112 -13.12 -12.84 11.51
C GLU A 112 -13.85 -13.52 10.34
N VAL A 113 -14.97 -12.97 9.89
CA VAL A 113 -15.78 -13.58 8.82
C VAL A 113 -15.07 -13.51 7.47
N PRO A 114 -14.54 -12.35 7.00
CA PRO A 114 -13.83 -12.30 5.71
C PRO A 114 -12.62 -13.22 5.63
N TYR A 115 -11.90 -13.41 6.75
CA TYR A 115 -10.66 -14.21 6.78
C TYR A 115 -10.83 -15.56 7.51
N LYS A 116 -12.08 -15.97 7.79
CA LYS A 116 -12.37 -17.23 8.50
C LYS A 116 -11.64 -18.45 7.92
N PRO A 117 -11.58 -18.69 6.61
CA PRO A 117 -10.85 -19.85 6.09
C PRO A 117 -9.36 -19.85 6.43
N LEU A 118 -8.74 -18.67 6.51
CA LEU A 118 -7.33 -18.52 6.89
C LEU A 118 -7.13 -18.74 8.40
N LEU A 119 -8.03 -18.19 9.20
CA LEU A 119 -8.02 -18.37 10.66
C LEU A 119 -8.22 -19.84 11.02
N ASP A 120 -9.17 -20.52 10.38
CA ASP A 120 -9.42 -21.96 10.58
C ASP A 120 -8.21 -22.82 10.14
N ALA A 121 -7.44 -22.38 9.14
CA ALA A 121 -6.20 -23.00 8.70
C ALA A 121 -5.00 -22.70 9.60
N GLY A 122 -5.18 -21.88 10.65
CA GLY A 122 -4.12 -21.54 11.62
C GLY A 122 -3.18 -20.42 11.17
N VAL A 123 -3.50 -19.68 10.10
CA VAL A 123 -2.71 -18.51 9.68
C VAL A 123 -2.73 -17.45 10.78
N LYS A 124 -1.55 -17.00 11.20
CA LYS A 124 -1.41 -15.97 12.23
C LYS A 124 -1.37 -14.58 11.61
N PHE A 125 -2.20 -13.67 12.11
CA PHE A 125 -2.19 -12.27 11.68
C PHE A 125 -1.38 -11.45 12.69
N TYR A 126 -0.34 -10.78 12.23
CA TYR A 126 0.49 -9.88 13.01
C TYR A 126 0.19 -8.45 12.60
N ALA A 127 -0.53 -7.70 13.43
CA ALA A 127 -1.02 -6.38 13.05
C ALA A 127 -0.07 -5.25 13.48
N SER A 128 0.01 -4.20 12.67
CA SER A 128 0.30 -2.85 13.15
C SER A 128 -1.00 -2.04 13.24
N LEU A 129 -0.98 -0.89 13.91
CA LEU A 129 -2.14 -0.01 14.00
C LEU A 129 -2.01 1.16 13.03
N GLY A 130 -3.14 1.56 12.44
CA GLY A 130 -3.30 2.77 11.66
C GLY A 130 -4.06 3.86 12.41
N ASN A 131 -4.24 5.01 11.75
CA ASN A 131 -4.89 6.17 12.38
C ASN A 131 -6.40 5.99 12.61
N HIS A 132 -7.04 5.02 11.96
CA HIS A 132 -8.43 4.63 12.22
C HIS A 132 -8.57 3.58 13.32
N ASP A 133 -7.47 2.99 13.79
CA ASP A 133 -7.48 1.93 14.78
C ASP A 133 -7.42 2.47 16.21
N GLY A 134 -8.30 1.95 17.06
CA GLY A 134 -8.20 2.16 18.50
C GLY A 134 -7.00 1.40 19.08
N ARG A 135 -6.24 2.04 19.96
CA ARG A 135 -5.04 1.43 20.59
C ARG A 135 -5.34 0.16 21.37
N GLU A 136 -6.60 -0.07 21.76
CA GLU A 136 -7.03 -1.27 22.46
C GLU A 136 -7.06 -2.53 21.56
N GLN A 137 -6.99 -2.36 20.24
CA GLN A 137 -6.82 -3.49 19.31
C GLN A 137 -5.56 -4.32 19.62
N ARG A 138 -4.54 -3.73 20.25
CA ARG A 138 -3.34 -4.47 20.69
C ARG A 138 -3.64 -5.65 21.63
N TYR A 139 -4.80 -5.67 22.27
CA TYR A 139 -5.26 -6.77 23.13
C TYR A 139 -6.14 -7.78 22.39
N TYR A 140 -6.48 -7.52 21.13
CA TYR A 140 -7.27 -8.45 20.35
C TYR A 140 -6.41 -9.65 19.93
N LYS A 141 -6.73 -10.81 20.48
CA LYS A 141 -5.88 -12.02 20.42
C LYS A 141 -5.48 -12.44 19.02
N LEU A 142 -6.38 -12.26 18.03
CA LEU A 142 -6.12 -12.68 16.65
C LEU A 142 -5.16 -11.75 15.90
N PHE A 143 -4.82 -10.58 16.47
CA PHE A 143 -3.83 -9.66 15.90
C PHE A 143 -2.40 -9.93 16.39
N ASN A 144 -2.21 -10.86 17.33
CA ASN A 144 -0.92 -11.29 17.86
C ASN A 144 0.05 -10.15 18.24
N MET A 145 -0.51 -9.05 18.75
CA MET A 145 0.25 -7.90 19.25
C MET A 145 0.65 -8.06 20.73
N ASP A 146 0.05 -9.01 21.46
CA ASP A 146 0.32 -9.31 22.87
C ASP A 146 0.33 -8.09 23.80
N GLY A 147 -0.58 -7.12 23.55
CA GLY A 147 -0.68 -5.88 24.29
C GLY A 147 0.35 -4.81 23.93
N GLN A 148 1.24 -5.08 22.99
CA GLN A 148 2.27 -4.13 22.54
C GLN A 148 1.75 -3.26 21.39
N LEU A 149 2.18 -1.99 21.33
CA LEU A 149 1.90 -1.09 20.20
C LEU A 149 2.93 -1.22 19.09
N TYR A 150 4.13 -1.62 19.44
CA TYR A 150 5.23 -1.92 18.54
C TYR A 150 5.98 -3.13 19.11
N TYR A 151 6.42 -4.00 18.24
CA TYR A 151 7.02 -5.29 18.63
C TYR A 151 7.82 -5.89 17.47
N SER A 152 8.57 -6.94 17.78
CA SER A 152 9.28 -7.73 16.78
C SER A 152 9.07 -9.21 17.02
N TYR A 153 9.24 -9.99 15.98
CA TYR A 153 9.23 -11.46 16.08
C TYR A 153 10.11 -12.08 15.00
N LYS A 154 10.65 -13.24 15.31
CA LYS A 154 11.37 -14.08 14.35
C LYS A 154 10.34 -14.93 13.58
N ALA A 155 10.50 -14.99 12.26
CA ALA A 155 9.67 -15.85 11.41
C ALA A 155 9.87 -17.33 11.74
N PRO A 156 8.87 -18.19 11.50
CA PRO A 156 8.97 -19.62 11.82
C PRO A 156 9.97 -20.37 10.92
N LYS A 157 10.24 -19.81 9.74
CA LYS A 157 11.18 -20.38 8.77
C LYS A 157 12.08 -19.28 8.24
N GLN A 158 13.24 -19.69 7.71
CA GLN A 158 14.29 -18.79 7.24
C GLN A 158 14.81 -17.87 8.37
N ASP A 159 15.82 -17.09 8.10
CA ASP A 159 16.42 -16.18 9.07
C ASP A 159 15.89 -14.76 8.87
N VAL A 160 14.64 -14.53 9.30
CA VAL A 160 13.88 -13.31 9.06
C VAL A 160 13.34 -12.71 10.35
N ARG A 161 13.66 -11.44 10.60
CA ARG A 161 13.08 -10.61 11.67
C ARG A 161 12.01 -9.70 11.07
N PHE A 162 10.79 -9.77 11.61
CA PHE A 162 9.73 -8.79 11.37
C PHE A 162 9.67 -7.80 12.52
N ILE A 163 9.46 -6.52 12.18
CA ILE A 163 9.35 -5.41 13.14
C ILE A 163 8.11 -4.60 12.79
N ALA A 164 7.13 -4.60 13.70
CA ALA A 164 5.91 -3.80 13.61
C ALA A 164 6.09 -2.49 14.37
N LEU A 165 5.75 -1.36 13.75
CA LEU A 165 5.81 -0.04 14.40
C LEU A 165 4.42 0.60 14.47
N GLU A 166 4.23 1.42 15.50
CA GLU A 166 3.10 2.34 15.62
C GLU A 166 3.55 3.73 15.14
N THR A 167 2.98 4.20 14.04
CA THR A 167 3.41 5.45 13.40
C THR A 167 2.41 6.60 13.53
N THR A 168 1.19 6.35 14.03
CA THR A 168 0.23 7.42 14.34
C THR A 168 0.76 8.30 15.47
N TYR A 169 1.43 7.69 16.45
CA TYR A 169 2.01 8.39 17.61
C TYR A 169 3.44 7.90 17.86
N LEU A 170 4.33 8.09 16.88
CA LEU A 170 5.74 7.74 17.04
C LEU A 170 6.37 8.55 18.18
N THR A 171 6.94 7.86 19.16
CA THR A 171 7.58 8.45 20.32
C THR A 171 9.10 8.26 20.31
N PRO A 172 9.88 9.13 20.97
CA PRO A 172 11.32 8.92 21.14
C PRO A 172 11.66 7.58 21.81
N VAL A 173 10.79 7.08 22.69
CA VAL A 173 10.95 5.78 23.35
C VAL A 173 10.88 4.65 22.33
N GLN A 174 9.92 4.70 21.41
CA GLN A 174 9.79 3.72 20.35
C GLN A 174 10.98 3.77 19.38
N VAL A 175 11.44 4.96 19.02
CA VAL A 175 12.62 5.15 18.14
C VAL A 175 13.87 4.53 18.78
N LYS A 176 14.09 4.78 20.07
CA LYS A 176 15.20 4.16 20.81
C LYS A 176 15.09 2.65 20.86
N TRP A 177 13.90 2.11 21.17
CA TRP A 177 13.65 0.68 21.15
C TRP A 177 13.92 0.07 19.77
N LEU A 178 13.46 0.73 18.69
CA LEU A 178 13.70 0.30 17.32
C LEU A 178 15.20 0.22 17.00
N GLU A 179 15.98 1.23 17.40
CA GLU A 179 17.42 1.21 17.18
C GLU A 179 18.09 0.05 17.93
N GLU A 180 17.71 -0.18 19.18
CA GLU A 180 18.23 -1.31 19.99
C GLU A 180 17.83 -2.65 19.37
N GLU A 181 16.60 -2.81 18.90
CA GLU A 181 16.09 -4.01 18.24
C GLU A 181 16.82 -4.29 16.93
N LEU A 182 16.96 -3.29 16.07
CA LEU A 182 17.68 -3.42 14.81
C LEU A 182 19.16 -3.74 15.02
N LYS A 183 19.78 -3.13 16.02
CA LYS A 183 21.19 -3.36 16.38
C LYS A 183 21.43 -4.77 16.92
N SER A 184 20.51 -5.30 17.70
CA SER A 184 20.61 -6.63 18.30
C SER A 184 20.25 -7.75 17.33
N SER A 185 19.40 -7.46 16.33
CA SER A 185 18.96 -8.43 15.33
C SER A 185 20.12 -8.94 14.47
N ARG A 186 20.28 -10.27 14.43
CA ARG A 186 21.31 -10.96 13.65
C ARG A 186 20.74 -11.62 12.40
N GLU A 187 19.43 -11.57 12.27
CA GLU A 187 18.73 -12.19 11.16
C GLU A 187 19.17 -11.59 9.83
N ASP A 188 19.28 -12.45 8.83
CA ASP A 188 19.66 -12.12 7.46
C ASP A 188 18.70 -11.13 6.81
N TRP A 189 17.42 -11.32 7.03
CA TRP A 189 16.37 -10.44 6.56
C TRP A 189 15.78 -9.62 7.71
N LYS A 190 15.72 -8.30 7.54
CA LYS A 190 14.96 -7.39 8.40
C LYS A 190 13.85 -6.76 7.57
N ILE A 191 12.61 -7.03 7.98
CA ILE A 191 11.40 -6.51 7.34
C ILE A 191 10.67 -5.65 8.37
N VAL A 192 10.40 -4.40 8.00
CA VAL A 192 9.68 -3.47 8.88
C VAL A 192 8.32 -3.16 8.25
N TYR A 193 7.27 -3.10 9.07
CA TYR A 193 5.94 -2.73 8.60
C TYR A 193 5.23 -1.81 9.59
N PHE A 194 4.47 -0.88 9.05
CA PHE A 194 3.74 0.14 9.79
C PHE A 194 2.74 0.85 8.86
N HIS A 195 1.96 1.79 9.39
CA HIS A 195 0.86 2.37 8.64
C HIS A 195 1.28 3.51 7.69
N HIS A 196 1.86 4.61 8.21
CA HIS A 196 2.12 5.83 7.41
C HIS A 196 3.36 5.67 6.51
N PRO A 197 3.24 5.82 5.18
CA PRO A 197 4.33 5.49 4.25
C PRO A 197 5.46 6.52 4.27
N LEU A 198 6.72 6.05 4.25
CA LEU A 198 7.88 6.91 4.05
C LEU A 198 7.98 7.37 2.58
N TYR A 199 7.52 6.54 1.67
CA TYR A 199 7.43 6.81 0.24
C TYR A 199 6.06 6.39 -0.27
N SER A 200 5.30 7.33 -0.78
CA SER A 200 4.02 7.11 -1.42
C SER A 200 3.73 8.21 -2.44
N SER A 201 3.17 7.80 -3.56
CA SER A 201 2.63 8.69 -4.57
C SER A 201 1.19 9.13 -4.29
N GLY A 202 0.57 8.69 -3.20
CA GLY A 202 -0.81 9.05 -2.86
C GLY A 202 -1.06 10.54 -2.91
N GLY A 203 -2.20 10.94 -3.49
CA GLY A 203 -2.56 12.34 -3.69
C GLY A 203 -3.01 13.02 -2.41
N THR A 204 -3.83 12.33 -1.62
CA THR A 204 -4.41 12.87 -0.38
C THR A 204 -3.37 12.94 0.74
N HIS A 205 -2.57 11.91 0.94
CA HIS A 205 -1.58 11.87 2.01
C HIS A 205 -0.15 11.93 1.46
N GLY A 206 0.28 10.89 0.74
CA GLY A 206 1.61 10.79 0.17
C GLY A 206 2.68 10.41 1.19
N SER A 207 3.94 10.69 0.86
CA SER A 207 5.08 10.38 1.72
C SER A 207 5.08 11.17 3.03
N ASP A 208 5.20 10.50 4.18
CA ASP A 208 5.48 11.17 5.45
C ASP A 208 6.98 11.48 5.56
N LEU A 209 7.34 12.72 5.23
CA LEU A 209 8.75 13.17 5.21
C LEU A 209 9.36 13.17 6.60
N LYS A 210 8.59 13.49 7.64
CA LYS A 210 9.08 13.53 9.01
C LYS A 210 9.39 12.14 9.56
N LEU A 211 8.52 11.17 9.28
CA LEU A 211 8.79 9.77 9.59
C LEU A 211 10.02 9.28 8.82
N ARG A 212 10.13 9.64 7.52
CA ARG A 212 11.27 9.25 6.70
C ARG A 212 12.58 9.79 7.25
N GLU A 213 12.63 11.07 7.63
CA GLU A 213 13.81 11.68 8.26
C GLU A 213 14.22 10.97 9.56
N THR A 214 13.25 10.44 10.31
CA THR A 214 13.49 9.77 11.59
C THR A 214 13.89 8.30 11.42
N LEU A 215 13.17 7.55 10.59
CA LEU A 215 13.26 6.09 10.53
C LEU A 215 14.25 5.57 9.49
N GLU A 216 14.29 6.20 8.31
CA GLU A 216 15.11 5.68 7.20
C GLU A 216 16.61 5.62 7.51
N PRO A 217 17.21 6.60 8.23
CA PRO A 217 18.62 6.48 8.63
C PRO A 217 18.91 5.22 9.45
N LEU A 218 18.00 4.83 10.35
CA LEU A 218 18.11 3.57 11.12
C LEU A 218 17.97 2.36 10.22
N PHE A 219 17.01 2.36 9.31
CA PHE A 219 16.82 1.26 8.36
C PHE A 219 18.04 1.04 7.47
N VAL A 220 18.62 2.13 6.97
CA VAL A 220 19.85 2.08 6.17
C VAL A 220 21.03 1.54 6.97
N LYS A 221 21.24 2.08 8.19
CA LYS A 221 22.36 1.74 9.08
C LYS A 221 22.35 0.27 9.48
N TYR A 222 21.17 -0.30 9.74
CA TYR A 222 21.04 -1.64 10.29
C TYR A 222 20.55 -2.70 9.28
N GLY A 223 20.56 -2.38 7.99
CA GLY A 223 20.36 -3.35 6.92
C GLY A 223 18.93 -3.85 6.76
N VAL A 224 17.91 -2.99 6.96
CA VAL A 224 16.53 -3.30 6.60
C VAL A 224 16.45 -3.52 5.09
N SER A 225 15.82 -4.62 4.67
CA SER A 225 15.70 -5.00 3.26
C SER A 225 14.39 -4.55 2.62
N VAL A 226 13.29 -4.65 3.38
CA VAL A 226 11.94 -4.36 2.87
C VAL A 226 11.15 -3.59 3.92
N VAL A 227 10.35 -2.64 3.44
CA VAL A 227 9.39 -1.89 4.26
C VAL A 227 8.01 -1.97 3.62
N PHE A 228 7.00 -2.33 4.40
CA PHE A 228 5.59 -2.32 4.01
C PHE A 228 4.83 -1.24 4.79
N SER A 229 3.94 -0.54 4.10
CA SER A 229 3.08 0.50 4.67
C SER A 229 1.68 0.48 4.04
N GLY A 230 0.76 1.23 4.62
CA GLY A 230 -0.62 1.42 4.17
C GLY A 230 -0.96 2.89 3.99
N HIS A 231 -2.11 3.32 4.55
CA HIS A 231 -2.60 4.70 4.65
C HIS A 231 -3.07 5.32 3.33
N ASP A 232 -2.27 5.27 2.28
CA ASP A 232 -2.74 5.60 0.94
C ASP A 232 -3.43 4.38 0.33
N HIS A 233 -4.69 4.56 -0.10
CA HIS A 233 -5.56 3.47 -0.54
C HIS A 233 -5.23 3.01 -1.96
N ILE A 234 -3.95 2.69 -2.16
CA ILE A 234 -3.35 2.17 -3.40
C ILE A 234 -2.48 0.96 -3.09
N TYR A 235 -2.14 0.21 -4.11
CA TYR A 235 -0.94 -0.60 -4.12
C TYR A 235 0.14 0.17 -4.87
N GLU A 236 1.30 0.33 -4.27
CA GLU A 236 2.46 0.92 -4.90
C GLU A 236 3.72 0.14 -4.57
N ARG A 237 4.56 -0.09 -5.58
CA ARG A 237 5.95 -0.51 -5.41
C ARG A 237 6.86 0.60 -5.85
N THR A 238 7.81 0.96 -5.02
CA THR A 238 8.82 1.94 -5.38
C THR A 238 9.98 1.29 -6.17
N LEU A 239 10.77 2.10 -6.83
CA LEU A 239 12.17 1.76 -7.08
C LEU A 239 12.87 1.66 -5.71
N PRO A 240 13.89 0.80 -5.54
CA PRO A 240 14.63 0.73 -4.29
C PRO A 240 15.20 2.09 -3.88
N GLN A 241 14.94 2.52 -2.65
CA GLN A 241 15.48 3.76 -2.10
C GLN A 241 16.58 3.43 -1.10
N LYS A 242 17.80 3.92 -1.35
CA LYS A 242 18.99 3.61 -0.52
C LYS A 242 19.20 2.09 -0.32
N GLY A 243 18.83 1.29 -1.32
CA GLY A 243 18.92 -0.17 -1.28
C GLY A 243 17.79 -0.87 -0.52
N ILE A 244 16.78 -0.15 -0.04
CA ILE A 244 15.59 -0.69 0.64
C ILE A 244 14.42 -0.71 -0.34
N GLN A 245 13.68 -1.81 -0.42
CA GLN A 245 12.44 -1.90 -1.18
C GLN A 245 11.26 -1.45 -0.32
N TYR A 246 10.51 -0.48 -0.82
CA TYR A 246 9.30 0.01 -0.15
C TYR A 246 8.05 -0.39 -0.94
N PHE A 247 7.00 -0.73 -0.19
CA PHE A 247 5.67 -1.00 -0.71
C PHE A 247 4.62 -0.23 0.08
N VAL A 248 3.62 0.29 -0.64
CA VAL A 248 2.34 0.69 -0.06
C VAL A 248 1.32 -0.39 -0.41
N THR A 249 0.71 -1.00 0.60
CA THR A 249 -0.27 -2.08 0.46
C THR A 249 -1.60 -1.71 1.11
N GLY A 250 -2.00 -0.43 0.94
CA GLY A 250 -3.18 0.17 1.58
C GLY A 250 -4.48 -0.01 0.82
N SER A 251 -4.54 -0.91 -0.15
CA SER A 251 -5.75 -1.15 -0.95
C SER A 251 -6.52 -2.41 -0.55
N GLY A 252 -6.37 -2.92 0.67
CA GLY A 252 -7.01 -4.16 1.12
C GLY A 252 -8.55 -4.11 1.19
N GLY A 253 -9.13 -2.95 1.43
CA GLY A 253 -10.59 -2.76 1.50
C GLY A 253 -11.04 -1.44 0.91
N GLN A 254 -10.26 -0.39 1.09
CA GLN A 254 -10.52 0.95 0.57
C GLN A 254 -9.79 1.18 -0.75
N LEU A 255 -10.35 2.05 -1.61
CA LEU A 255 -9.70 2.57 -2.81
C LEU A 255 -9.99 4.05 -2.96
N ARG A 256 -9.05 4.76 -3.58
CA ARG A 256 -9.21 6.14 -4.06
C ARG A 256 -8.74 6.25 -5.51
N PRO A 257 -9.53 5.77 -6.49
CA PRO A 257 -9.12 5.79 -7.89
C PRO A 257 -8.81 7.21 -8.38
N GLY A 258 -7.66 7.38 -9.04
CA GLY A 258 -7.18 8.67 -9.55
C GLY A 258 -6.49 9.55 -8.50
N ASP A 259 -6.49 9.17 -7.22
CA ASP A 259 -5.86 9.95 -6.14
C ASP A 259 -4.38 9.59 -5.98
N TYR A 260 -3.58 9.89 -6.99
CA TYR A 260 -2.12 9.73 -6.93
C TYR A 260 -1.38 10.69 -7.85
N ARG A 261 -0.13 10.99 -7.50
CA ARG A 261 0.78 11.86 -8.25
C ARG A 261 1.64 10.99 -9.17
N ARG A 262 1.59 11.27 -10.49
CA ARG A 262 2.29 10.48 -11.52
C ARG A 262 3.78 10.83 -11.67
N ASP A 263 4.20 11.93 -11.10
CA ASP A 263 5.53 12.52 -11.27
C ASP A 263 6.54 12.17 -10.18
N GLN A 264 6.20 11.18 -9.33
CA GLN A 264 7.11 10.78 -8.27
C GLN A 264 8.24 9.90 -8.79
N PRO A 265 9.51 10.37 -8.74
CA PRO A 265 10.64 9.68 -9.36
C PRO A 265 10.98 8.34 -8.70
N PHE A 266 10.49 8.10 -7.50
CA PHE A 266 10.71 6.85 -6.78
C PHE A 266 9.67 5.77 -7.11
N SER A 267 8.57 6.11 -7.77
CA SER A 267 7.48 5.16 -8.05
C SER A 267 7.83 4.24 -9.22
N ALA A 268 7.70 2.95 -9.03
CA ALA A 268 7.90 1.96 -10.08
C ALA A 268 6.59 1.46 -10.68
N LEU A 269 5.56 1.28 -9.84
CA LEU A 269 4.25 0.81 -10.25
C LEU A 269 3.19 1.23 -9.25
N ILE A 270 2.03 1.69 -9.73
CA ILE A 270 0.86 2.03 -8.94
C ILE A 270 -0.36 1.29 -9.47
N VAL A 271 -1.19 0.74 -8.56
CA VAL A 271 -2.52 0.19 -8.84
C VAL A 271 -3.50 0.84 -7.87
N ASP A 272 -4.40 1.66 -8.40
CA ASP A 272 -5.38 2.44 -7.63
C ASP A 272 -6.84 1.98 -7.83
N ASN A 273 -7.07 1.02 -8.72
CA ASN A 273 -8.38 0.61 -9.19
C ASN A 273 -8.76 -0.84 -8.84
N ALA A 274 -7.98 -1.49 -7.98
CA ALA A 274 -8.26 -2.83 -7.48
C ALA A 274 -7.81 -2.98 -6.03
N GLN A 275 -8.59 -3.69 -5.22
CA GLN A 275 -8.13 -4.19 -3.94
C GLN A 275 -7.05 -5.25 -4.18
N VAL A 276 -5.95 -5.15 -3.43
CA VAL A 276 -4.74 -5.96 -3.62
C VAL A 276 -4.20 -6.44 -2.29
N PHE A 277 -3.69 -7.64 -2.25
CA PHE A 277 -2.76 -8.11 -1.23
C PHE A 277 -1.46 -8.58 -1.88
N LEU A 278 -0.36 -8.48 -1.14
CA LEU A 278 0.94 -8.98 -1.58
C LEU A 278 1.19 -10.35 -0.96
N ALA A 279 1.54 -11.34 -1.78
CA ALA A 279 2.02 -12.64 -1.34
C ALA A 279 3.52 -12.73 -1.60
N ALA A 280 4.28 -13.24 -0.64
CA ALA A 280 5.73 -13.33 -0.73
C ALA A 280 6.26 -14.66 -0.24
N GLU A 281 7.37 -15.06 -0.84
CA GLU A 281 8.16 -16.23 -0.47
C GLU A 281 9.62 -15.82 -0.30
N ILE A 282 10.16 -16.06 0.90
CA ILE A 282 11.61 -15.88 1.16
C ILE A 282 12.28 -17.23 1.22
N PHE A 283 13.34 -17.35 0.46
CA PHE A 283 14.26 -18.49 0.50
C PHE A 283 15.70 -18.01 0.31
N LYS A 284 16.53 -18.16 1.34
CA LYS A 284 17.90 -17.64 1.36
C LYS A 284 17.94 -16.13 1.10
N ASP A 285 18.60 -15.72 0.03
CA ASP A 285 18.86 -14.32 -0.31
C ASP A 285 17.80 -13.69 -1.23
N GLU A 286 16.73 -14.44 -1.54
CA GLU A 286 15.66 -14.00 -2.46
C GLU A 286 14.32 -13.91 -1.77
N MET A 287 13.57 -12.83 -2.04
CA MET A 287 12.15 -12.71 -1.80
C MET A 287 11.44 -12.59 -3.15
N VAL A 288 10.67 -13.62 -3.51
CA VAL A 288 9.77 -13.59 -4.68
C VAL A 288 8.41 -13.11 -4.20
N PHE A 289 7.78 -12.18 -4.94
CA PHE A 289 6.47 -11.67 -4.55
C PHE A 289 5.50 -11.58 -5.73
N ASN A 290 4.21 -11.69 -5.42
CA ASN A 290 3.09 -11.36 -6.30
C ASN A 290 2.11 -10.46 -5.56
N ALA A 291 1.73 -9.36 -6.19
CA ALA A 291 0.60 -8.53 -5.78
C ALA A 291 -0.65 -9.04 -6.52
N ILE A 292 -1.67 -9.48 -5.77
CA ILE A 292 -2.81 -10.19 -6.29
C ILE A 292 -4.08 -9.41 -5.98
N SER A 293 -4.87 -9.12 -7.02
CA SER A 293 -6.13 -8.39 -6.88
C SER A 293 -7.25 -9.29 -6.36
N ARG A 294 -8.35 -8.67 -5.89
CA ARG A 294 -9.58 -9.37 -5.48
C ARG A 294 -10.23 -10.22 -6.58
N THR A 295 -9.83 -10.05 -7.84
CA THR A 295 -10.26 -10.89 -8.97
C THR A 295 -9.30 -12.04 -9.28
N GLY A 296 -8.24 -12.22 -8.48
CA GLY A 296 -7.22 -13.25 -8.66
C GLY A 296 -6.15 -12.91 -9.71
N ARG A 297 -6.19 -11.70 -10.30
CA ARG A 297 -5.18 -11.28 -11.27
C ARG A 297 -3.91 -10.82 -10.53
N VAL A 298 -2.75 -11.29 -10.96
CA VAL A 298 -1.46 -10.74 -10.56
C VAL A 298 -1.30 -9.38 -11.25
N VAL A 299 -1.17 -8.32 -10.46
CA VAL A 299 -1.04 -6.93 -10.92
C VAL A 299 0.38 -6.43 -10.87
N ASP A 300 1.23 -7.05 -10.06
CA ASP A 300 2.67 -6.83 -9.97
C ASP A 300 3.36 -8.10 -9.49
N SER A 301 4.61 -8.29 -9.87
CA SER A 301 5.42 -9.40 -9.41
C SER A 301 6.91 -9.07 -9.56
N GLY A 302 7.75 -9.76 -8.80
CA GLY A 302 9.19 -9.57 -8.91
C GLY A 302 9.98 -10.37 -7.91
N VAL A 303 11.29 -10.14 -7.97
CA VAL A 303 12.28 -10.71 -7.04
C VAL A 303 13.04 -9.57 -6.39
N ILE A 304 13.19 -9.65 -5.08
CA ILE A 304 14.00 -8.73 -4.28
C ILE A 304 15.15 -9.53 -3.71
N LEU A 305 16.35 -9.01 -3.88
CA LEU A 305 17.54 -9.57 -3.26
C LEU A 305 17.72 -8.95 -1.87
N ARG A 306 18.12 -9.78 -0.92
CA ARG A 306 18.50 -9.35 0.43
C ARG A 306 19.59 -8.28 0.36
N ARG A 307 19.43 -7.22 1.16
CA ARG A 307 20.56 -6.31 1.36
C ARG A 307 21.71 -7.05 2.03
N GLN A 308 22.87 -6.99 1.41
CA GLN A 308 24.12 -7.39 2.06
C GLN A 308 24.45 -6.35 3.14
N GLY A 309 24.70 -6.80 4.37
CA GLY A 309 25.14 -5.90 5.44
C GLY A 309 26.41 -5.18 5.03
N SER A 310 26.46 -3.88 5.26
CA SER A 310 27.67 -3.07 5.12
C SER A 310 28.60 -3.33 6.27
#